data_efa46771ac650c59ba785b623ea4ba47
#
_entry.id   efa46771ac650c59ba785b623ea4ba47
#
_cell.length_a   1.000
_cell.length_b   1.000
_cell.length_c   1.000
_cell.angle_alpha   90.00
_cell.angle_beta   90.00
_cell.angle_gamma   90.00
#
_symmetry.space_group_name_H-M   'P 1'
#
loop_
_entity.id
_entity.type
_entity.pdbx_description
1 polymer ?
#
loop_
_entity_poly.entity_id
_entity_poly.type
_entity_poly.pdbx_seq_one_letter_code
_entity_poly.pdbx_strand_id
1 'polypeptide(L)'
;MADRWRTEIDALLADDVSALERQVLADYEITDAELAEARDAYARCMSDRGLEADFGDGDGFSYGATQESQDAFRSASADPEAALDQIPTIADACADGTIWDIGLYYHEMRSNPEGRSLLELWRECLESAGVDEIHDLTDQELQELVDDESYVPPPEVGTCVS
;
A
#
# COMPACT_ATOMS: atom_id res chain seq x y z
N MET A 1 -3.30 -3.97 19.98
CA MET A 1 -2.48 -3.71 18.79
C MET A 1 -1.08 -4.24 19.05
N ALA A 2 -0.47 -4.87 18.05
CA ALA A 2 0.88 -5.40 18.14
C ALA A 2 1.93 -4.30 18.29
N ASP A 3 3.01 -4.59 19.02
CA ASP A 3 4.11 -3.63 19.26
C ASP A 3 4.81 -3.22 17.95
N ARG A 4 4.82 -4.09 16.93
CA ARG A 4 5.36 -3.81 15.62
C ARG A 4 4.66 -2.60 14.97
N TRP A 5 3.33 -2.63 14.87
CA TRP A 5 2.57 -1.53 14.24
C TRP A 5 2.78 -0.22 14.98
N ARG A 6 2.83 -0.26 16.30
CA ARG A 6 3.12 0.92 17.10
C ARG A 6 4.51 1.49 16.77
N THR A 7 5.52 0.63 16.68
CA THR A 7 6.89 1.05 16.39
C THR A 7 7.00 1.65 14.99
N GLU A 8 6.35 1.04 13.99
CA GLU A 8 6.38 1.53 12.61
C GLU A 8 5.64 2.87 12.47
N ILE A 9 4.45 3.00 13.09
CA ILE A 9 3.69 4.25 13.08
C ILE A 9 4.44 5.36 13.85
N ASP A 10 5.07 5.06 15.00
CA ASP A 10 5.88 6.04 15.72
C ASP A 10 7.07 6.52 14.88
N ALA A 11 7.71 5.62 14.13
CA ALA A 11 8.79 5.99 13.22
C ALA A 11 8.27 6.89 12.08
N LEU A 12 7.14 6.55 11.47
CA LEU A 12 6.51 7.38 10.44
C LEU A 12 6.14 8.77 10.98
N LEU A 13 5.51 8.84 12.17
CA LEU A 13 5.10 10.11 12.79
C LEU A 13 6.27 10.99 13.24
N ALA A 14 7.48 10.43 13.35
CA ALA A 14 8.70 11.19 13.61
C ALA A 14 9.22 11.91 12.36
N ASP A 15 8.78 11.52 11.16
CA ASP A 15 9.09 12.18 9.90
C ASP A 15 8.13 13.35 9.61
N ASP A 16 8.33 14.01 8.46
CA ASP A 16 7.50 15.15 8.03
C ASP A 16 6.21 14.66 7.35
N VAL A 17 5.31 14.11 8.15
CA VAL A 17 4.00 13.62 7.69
C VAL A 17 2.96 14.75 7.67
N SER A 18 1.92 14.59 6.87
CA SER A 18 0.82 15.53 6.76
C SER A 18 0.03 15.69 8.07
N ALA A 19 -0.78 16.73 8.16
CA ALA A 19 -1.68 16.91 9.29
C ALA A 19 -2.76 15.81 9.38
N LEU A 20 -3.20 15.30 8.23
CA LEU A 20 -4.18 14.20 8.15
C LEU A 20 -3.59 12.90 8.68
N GLU A 21 -2.40 12.51 8.21
CA GLU A 21 -1.70 11.31 8.69
C GLU A 21 -1.43 11.40 10.19
N ARG A 22 -0.96 12.54 10.66
CA ARG A 22 -0.70 12.79 12.09
C ARG A 22 -1.96 12.66 12.94
N GLN A 23 -3.12 13.10 12.42
CA GLN A 23 -4.39 12.99 13.08
C GLN A 23 -4.88 11.54 13.11
N VAL A 24 -4.89 10.87 11.97
CA VAL A 24 -5.43 9.51 11.81
C VAL A 24 -4.59 8.46 12.53
N LEU A 25 -3.26 8.59 12.46
CA LEU A 25 -2.35 7.60 13.04
C LEU A 25 -2.07 7.82 14.54
N ALA A 26 -2.57 8.90 15.14
CA ALA A 26 -2.22 9.31 16.51
C ALA A 26 -2.60 8.30 17.60
N ASP A 27 -3.68 7.57 17.43
CA ASP A 27 -4.17 6.58 18.38
C ASP A 27 -3.86 5.13 17.98
N TYR A 28 -3.17 4.96 16.84
CA TYR A 28 -2.76 3.68 16.27
C TYR A 28 -3.94 2.78 15.86
N GLU A 29 -5.08 3.34 15.59
CA GLU A 29 -6.28 2.65 15.12
C GLU A 29 -6.85 3.42 13.94
N ILE A 30 -7.02 2.76 12.81
CA ILE A 30 -7.57 3.40 11.61
C ILE A 30 -8.99 2.86 11.39
N THR A 31 -9.96 3.74 11.53
CA THR A 31 -11.37 3.40 11.31
C THR A 31 -11.76 3.49 9.84
N ASP A 32 -12.89 2.87 9.47
CA ASP A 32 -13.47 2.99 8.13
C ASP A 32 -13.78 4.46 7.76
N ALA A 33 -14.13 5.27 8.75
CA ALA A 33 -14.42 6.70 8.57
C ALA A 33 -13.16 7.50 8.26
N GLU A 34 -12.04 7.20 8.91
CA GLU A 34 -10.75 7.85 8.66
C GLU A 34 -10.15 7.43 7.32
N LEU A 35 -10.29 6.15 6.94
CA LEU A 35 -9.94 5.73 5.58
C LEU A 35 -10.79 6.45 4.53
N ALA A 36 -12.09 6.64 4.77
CA ALA A 36 -12.94 7.40 3.87
C ALA A 36 -12.50 8.87 3.78
N GLU A 37 -12.13 9.51 4.91
CA GLU A 37 -11.57 10.87 4.92
C GLU A 37 -10.27 10.97 4.10
N ALA A 38 -9.38 9.99 4.22
CA ALA A 38 -8.15 9.91 3.43
C ALA A 38 -8.43 9.76 1.92
N ARG A 39 -9.39 8.90 1.55
CA ARG A 39 -9.87 8.75 0.16
C ARG A 39 -10.45 10.04 -0.40
N ASP A 40 -11.25 10.75 0.40
CA ASP A 40 -11.81 12.04 0.02
C ASP A 40 -10.73 13.11 -0.14
N ALA A 41 -9.70 13.11 0.70
CA ALA A 41 -8.57 14.03 0.59
C ALA A 41 -7.79 13.79 -0.70
N TYR A 42 -7.49 12.53 -1.01
CA TYR A 42 -6.86 12.13 -2.26
C TYR A 42 -7.69 12.54 -3.48
N ALA A 43 -8.99 12.22 -3.49
CA ALA A 43 -9.88 12.55 -4.60
C ALA A 43 -9.96 14.08 -4.83
N ARG A 44 -9.99 14.88 -3.76
CA ARG A 44 -9.91 16.36 -3.88
C ARG A 44 -8.60 16.81 -4.49
N CYS A 45 -7.47 16.28 -4.02
CA CYS A 45 -6.15 16.60 -4.57
C CYS A 45 -6.07 16.29 -6.08
N MET A 46 -6.61 15.14 -6.49
CA MET A 46 -6.68 14.73 -7.90
C MET A 46 -7.58 15.68 -8.71
N SER A 47 -8.76 15.98 -8.20
CA SER A 47 -9.73 16.87 -8.85
C SER A 47 -9.18 18.29 -9.06
N ASP A 48 -8.45 18.82 -8.07
CA ASP A 48 -7.81 20.15 -8.16
C ASP A 48 -6.72 20.20 -9.25
N ARG A 49 -6.24 19.03 -9.70
CA ARG A 49 -5.27 18.86 -10.78
C ARG A 49 -5.89 18.38 -12.10
N GLY A 50 -7.22 18.36 -12.18
CA GLY A 50 -7.95 17.92 -13.37
C GLY A 50 -7.96 16.42 -13.59
N LEU A 51 -7.75 15.64 -12.54
CA LEU A 51 -7.79 14.19 -12.56
C LEU A 51 -8.97 13.66 -11.74
N GLU A 52 -9.35 12.42 -11.99
CA GLU A 52 -10.38 11.70 -11.24
C GLU A 52 -9.76 10.53 -10.51
N ALA A 53 -10.27 10.22 -9.33
CA ALA A 53 -9.99 9.00 -8.59
C ALA A 53 -11.31 8.29 -8.30
N ASP A 54 -11.34 6.98 -8.53
CA ASP A 54 -12.49 6.13 -8.25
C ASP A 54 -12.07 5.01 -7.31
N PHE A 55 -12.70 4.97 -6.15
CA PHE A 55 -12.56 3.92 -5.15
C PHE A 55 -13.75 2.98 -5.31
N GLY A 56 -13.53 1.86 -6.02
CA GLY A 56 -14.54 0.82 -6.17
C GLY A 56 -14.98 0.20 -4.84
N ASP A 57 -15.82 -0.82 -4.92
CA ASP A 57 -16.35 -1.54 -3.73
C ASP A 57 -15.29 -2.37 -2.97
N GLY A 58 -14.01 -2.35 -3.41
CA GLY A 58 -12.90 -3.10 -2.84
C GLY A 58 -11.77 -2.21 -2.32
N ASP A 59 -10.63 -2.86 -2.07
CA ASP A 59 -9.43 -2.20 -1.52
C ASP A 59 -8.61 -1.45 -2.58
N GLY A 60 -8.94 -1.66 -3.85
CA GLY A 60 -8.28 -1.00 -4.96
C GLY A 60 -8.91 0.33 -5.32
N PHE A 61 -8.14 1.16 -5.99
CA PHE A 61 -8.63 2.38 -6.61
C PHE A 61 -8.04 2.52 -8.03
N SER A 62 -8.73 3.30 -8.85
CA SER A 62 -8.26 3.70 -10.17
C SER A 62 -8.23 5.21 -10.27
N TYR A 63 -7.34 5.71 -11.11
CA TYR A 63 -7.27 7.15 -11.38
C TYR A 63 -7.01 7.40 -12.86
N GLY A 64 -7.37 8.58 -13.31
CA GLY A 64 -7.17 8.98 -14.70
C GLY A 64 -7.59 10.41 -14.97
N ALA A 65 -7.52 10.79 -16.23
CA ALA A 65 -8.00 12.08 -16.71
C ALA A 65 -9.22 11.88 -17.61
N THR A 66 -10.24 12.73 -17.44
CA THR A 66 -11.33 12.85 -18.41
C THR A 66 -10.79 13.25 -19.77
N GLN A 67 -11.58 13.07 -20.83
CA GLN A 67 -11.18 13.52 -22.18
C GLN A 67 -10.88 15.03 -22.19
N GLU A 68 -11.68 15.82 -21.49
CA GLU A 68 -11.50 17.28 -21.36
C GLU A 68 -10.17 17.61 -20.68
N SER A 69 -9.86 16.93 -19.57
CA SER A 69 -8.59 17.10 -18.86
C SER A 69 -7.39 16.65 -19.70
N GLN A 70 -7.50 15.55 -20.42
CA GLN A 70 -6.44 15.11 -21.34
C GLN A 70 -6.16 16.15 -22.43
N ASP A 71 -7.21 16.73 -23.02
CA ASP A 71 -7.08 17.76 -24.03
C ASP A 71 -6.48 19.05 -23.43
N ALA A 72 -6.81 19.39 -22.19
CA ALA A 72 -6.19 20.49 -21.46
C ALA A 72 -4.70 20.25 -21.21
N PHE A 73 -4.31 19.05 -20.73
CA PHE A 73 -2.90 18.68 -20.53
C PHE A 73 -2.10 18.77 -21.82
N ARG A 74 -2.63 18.20 -22.91
CA ARG A 74 -1.99 18.26 -24.24
C ARG A 74 -1.84 19.69 -24.75
N SER A 75 -2.85 20.53 -24.56
CA SER A 75 -2.85 21.92 -25.02
C SER A 75 -1.89 22.81 -24.23
N ALA A 76 -1.65 22.50 -22.98
CA ALA A 76 -0.75 23.25 -22.10
C ALA A 76 0.72 22.83 -22.24
N SER A 77 1.02 21.69 -22.87
CA SER A 77 2.35 21.13 -23.01
C SER A 77 3.01 21.51 -24.34
N ALA A 78 4.33 21.72 -24.29
CA ALA A 78 5.15 21.83 -25.50
C ALA A 78 5.29 20.47 -26.23
N ASP A 79 5.12 19.36 -25.53
CA ASP A 79 5.05 17.99 -26.05
C ASP A 79 3.71 17.36 -25.66
N PRO A 80 2.72 17.38 -26.57
CA PRO A 80 1.38 16.84 -26.29
C PRO A 80 1.33 15.33 -26.07
N GLU A 81 2.30 14.56 -26.61
CA GLU A 81 2.35 13.10 -26.43
C GLU A 81 2.87 12.76 -25.02
N ALA A 82 3.91 13.44 -24.56
CA ALA A 82 4.45 13.27 -23.21
C ALA A 82 3.60 13.95 -22.11
N ALA A 83 2.59 14.74 -22.48
CA ALA A 83 1.78 15.47 -21.51
C ALA A 83 1.04 14.57 -20.52
N LEU A 84 0.66 13.37 -20.94
CA LEU A 84 -0.07 12.41 -20.11
C LEU A 84 0.87 11.57 -19.22
N ASP A 85 2.15 11.51 -19.53
CA ASP A 85 3.14 10.73 -18.74
C ASP A 85 3.35 11.31 -17.34
N GLN A 86 2.91 12.56 -17.12
CA GLN A 86 2.95 13.17 -15.78
C GLN A 86 1.80 12.74 -14.85
N ILE A 87 0.74 12.08 -15.38
CA ILE A 87 -0.42 11.68 -14.58
C ILE A 87 -0.03 10.79 -13.39
N PRO A 88 0.78 9.74 -13.55
CA PRO A 88 1.24 8.94 -12.40
C PRO A 88 1.97 9.78 -11.35
N THR A 89 2.86 10.67 -11.76
CA THR A 89 3.60 11.55 -10.84
C THR A 89 2.68 12.47 -10.05
N ILE A 90 1.60 12.96 -10.69
CA ILE A 90 0.58 13.77 -10.00
C ILE A 90 -0.21 12.90 -9.01
N ALA A 91 -0.57 11.68 -9.41
CA ALA A 91 -1.30 10.74 -8.57
C ALA A 91 -0.47 10.36 -7.32
N ASP A 92 0.81 10.05 -7.50
CA ASP A 92 1.73 9.74 -6.41
C ASP A 92 1.88 10.94 -5.45
N ALA A 93 2.05 12.15 -5.99
CA ALA A 93 2.14 13.37 -5.19
C ALA A 93 0.83 13.73 -4.45
N CYS A 94 -0.32 13.25 -4.92
CA CYS A 94 -1.58 13.36 -4.20
C CYS A 94 -1.74 12.26 -3.16
N ALA A 95 -1.23 11.07 -3.41
CA ALA A 95 -1.30 9.95 -2.48
C ALA A 95 -0.42 10.17 -1.25
N ASP A 96 0.74 10.78 -1.47
CA ASP A 96 1.65 11.21 -0.41
C ASP A 96 0.94 12.21 0.52
N GLY A 97 0.98 11.94 1.81
CA GLY A 97 0.31 12.73 2.84
C GLY A 97 -1.22 12.64 2.87
N THR A 98 -1.84 11.74 2.10
CA THR A 98 -3.29 11.50 2.13
C THR A 98 -3.62 10.03 2.35
N ILE A 99 -3.58 9.21 1.29
CA ILE A 99 -4.09 7.84 1.34
C ILE A 99 -2.98 6.79 1.44
N TRP A 100 -1.71 7.12 1.08
CA TRP A 100 -0.67 6.11 0.95
C TRP A 100 -0.42 5.36 2.25
N ASP A 101 0.04 6.04 3.29
CA ASP A 101 0.36 5.40 4.56
C ASP A 101 -0.89 5.00 5.33
N ILE A 102 -1.95 5.82 5.31
CA ILE A 102 -3.21 5.51 5.97
C ILE A 102 -3.83 4.23 5.38
N GLY A 103 -3.87 4.10 4.06
CA GLY A 103 -4.38 2.92 3.38
C GLY A 103 -3.53 1.69 3.64
N LEU A 104 -2.20 1.84 3.57
CA LEU A 104 -1.26 0.77 3.87
C LEU A 104 -1.50 0.20 5.26
N TYR A 105 -1.44 1.03 6.31
CA TYR A 105 -1.62 0.57 7.68
C TYR A 105 -3.03 0.08 7.96
N TYR A 106 -4.07 0.67 7.35
CA TYR A 106 -5.44 0.18 7.47
C TYR A 106 -5.55 -1.28 7.03
N HIS A 107 -4.99 -1.64 5.88
CA HIS A 107 -5.05 -3.00 5.34
C HIS A 107 -4.11 -3.95 6.08
N GLU A 108 -2.88 -3.54 6.32
CA GLU A 108 -1.87 -4.35 7.01
C GLU A 108 -2.29 -4.71 8.42
N MET A 109 -2.79 -3.77 9.21
CA MET A 109 -3.23 -4.03 10.59
C MET A 109 -4.47 -4.92 10.66
N ARG A 110 -5.31 -4.92 9.64
CA ARG A 110 -6.49 -5.80 9.56
C ARG A 110 -6.16 -7.20 9.09
N SER A 111 -5.27 -7.33 8.12
CA SER A 111 -4.82 -8.62 7.60
C SER A 111 -3.86 -9.33 8.54
N ASN A 112 -3.08 -8.57 9.30
CA ASN A 112 -2.06 -9.06 10.21
C ASN A 112 -2.12 -8.34 11.58
N PRO A 113 -3.22 -8.50 12.34
CA PRO A 113 -3.44 -7.77 13.59
C PRO A 113 -2.40 -8.09 14.68
N GLU A 114 -1.73 -9.22 14.58
CA GLU A 114 -0.66 -9.65 15.47
C GLU A 114 0.70 -9.02 15.11
N GLY A 115 0.80 -8.35 13.97
CA GLY A 115 2.03 -7.70 13.50
C GLY A 115 3.17 -8.69 13.26
N ARG A 116 2.84 -9.90 12.80
CA ARG A 116 3.85 -10.90 12.49
C ARG A 116 4.71 -10.44 11.31
N SER A 117 5.98 -10.79 11.33
CA SER A 117 6.86 -10.53 10.19
C SER A 117 6.41 -11.34 8.97
N LEU A 118 6.77 -10.89 7.78
CA LEU A 118 6.52 -11.65 6.55
C LEU A 118 7.14 -13.06 6.64
N LEU A 119 8.30 -13.16 7.26
CA LEU A 119 9.01 -14.42 7.43
C LEU A 119 8.25 -15.40 8.36
N GLU A 120 7.63 -14.88 9.43
CA GLU A 120 6.78 -15.69 10.31
C GLU A 120 5.52 -16.17 9.59
N LEU A 121 4.89 -15.30 8.79
CA LEU A 121 3.74 -15.66 7.97
C LEU A 121 4.11 -16.71 6.91
N TRP A 122 5.25 -16.55 6.26
CA TRP A 122 5.77 -17.52 5.30
C TRP A 122 6.02 -18.87 5.96
N ARG A 123 6.70 -18.89 7.09
CA ARG A 123 6.99 -20.12 7.84
C ARG A 123 5.71 -20.87 8.15
N GLU A 124 4.72 -20.20 8.76
CA GLU A 124 3.45 -20.80 9.11
C GLU A 124 2.70 -21.35 7.89
N CYS A 125 2.73 -20.63 6.79
CA CYS A 125 2.06 -21.07 5.57
C CYS A 125 2.74 -22.30 4.97
N LEU A 126 4.06 -22.33 4.86
CA LEU A 126 4.82 -23.46 4.36
C LEU A 126 4.64 -24.70 5.26
N GLU A 127 4.67 -24.53 6.58
CA GLU A 127 4.39 -25.60 7.53
C GLU A 127 2.96 -26.15 7.36
N SER A 128 1.98 -25.27 7.19
CA SER A 128 0.58 -25.65 6.96
C SER A 128 0.38 -26.37 5.64
N ALA A 129 1.20 -26.07 4.63
CA ALA A 129 1.23 -26.76 3.34
C ALA A 129 2.00 -28.10 3.39
N GLY A 130 2.55 -28.49 4.55
CA GLY A 130 3.26 -29.75 4.74
C GLY A 130 4.67 -29.78 4.17
N VAL A 131 5.31 -28.61 4.06
CA VAL A 131 6.72 -28.50 3.65
C VAL A 131 7.60 -28.72 4.87
N ASP A 132 7.88 -29.97 5.20
CA ASP A 132 8.63 -30.35 6.42
C ASP A 132 10.07 -29.81 6.43
N GLU A 133 10.66 -29.58 5.27
CA GLU A 133 12.07 -29.16 5.10
C GLU A 133 12.37 -27.80 5.72
N ILE A 134 11.36 -26.94 5.93
CA ILE A 134 11.54 -25.60 6.49
C ILE A 134 11.55 -25.55 8.02
N HIS A 135 11.08 -26.63 8.65
CA HIS A 135 10.93 -26.66 10.12
C HIS A 135 12.26 -26.42 10.84
N ASP A 136 13.37 -26.89 10.26
CA ASP A 136 14.71 -26.78 10.83
C ASP A 136 15.49 -25.55 10.31
N LEU A 137 14.92 -24.74 9.39
CA LEU A 137 15.59 -23.57 8.86
C LEU A 137 15.60 -22.43 9.89
N THR A 138 16.74 -21.78 10.02
CA THR A 138 16.85 -20.49 10.70
C THR A 138 16.11 -19.39 9.89
N ASP A 139 15.82 -18.27 10.50
CA ASP A 139 15.18 -17.14 9.80
C ASP A 139 16.04 -16.62 8.64
N GLN A 140 17.37 -16.67 8.78
CA GLN A 140 18.27 -16.28 7.69
C GLN A 140 18.18 -17.25 6.51
N GLU A 141 18.18 -18.56 6.77
CA GLU A 141 18.09 -19.59 5.72
C GLU A 141 16.71 -19.55 5.02
N LEU A 142 15.65 -19.27 5.79
CA LEU A 142 14.31 -19.07 5.22
C LEU A 142 14.26 -17.81 4.36
N GLN A 143 14.88 -16.71 4.81
CA GLN A 143 14.97 -15.48 4.01
C GLN A 143 15.75 -15.74 2.70
N GLU A 144 16.89 -16.41 2.76
CA GLU A 144 17.68 -16.78 1.58
C GLU A 144 16.87 -17.65 0.61
N LEU A 145 16.01 -18.54 1.13
CA LEU A 145 15.12 -19.38 0.32
C LEU A 145 14.02 -18.57 -0.36
N VAL A 146 13.42 -17.60 0.37
CA VAL A 146 12.36 -16.73 -0.17
C VAL A 146 12.90 -15.76 -1.23
N ASP A 147 14.13 -15.29 -1.05
CA ASP A 147 14.80 -14.36 -1.97
C ASP A 147 15.38 -15.07 -3.20
N ASP A 148 15.44 -16.40 -3.21
CA ASP A 148 15.89 -17.17 -4.36
C ASP A 148 14.82 -17.21 -5.45
N GLU A 149 14.99 -16.39 -6.50
CA GLU A 149 14.10 -16.35 -7.67
C GLU A 149 13.91 -17.71 -8.37
N SER A 150 14.81 -18.68 -8.12
CA SER A 150 14.71 -20.04 -8.66
C SER A 150 13.87 -20.98 -7.79
N TYR A 151 13.56 -20.57 -6.56
CA TYR A 151 12.71 -21.35 -5.67
C TYR A 151 11.26 -21.37 -6.19
N VAL A 152 10.83 -22.57 -6.54
CA VAL A 152 9.43 -22.80 -6.93
C VAL A 152 8.74 -23.47 -5.75
N PRO A 153 7.92 -22.71 -5.01
CA PRO A 153 7.19 -23.30 -3.90
C PRO A 153 6.27 -24.43 -4.40
N PRO A 154 6.01 -25.46 -3.58
CA PRO A 154 5.05 -26.49 -3.91
C PRO A 154 3.70 -25.90 -4.33
N PRO A 155 2.94 -26.54 -5.22
CA PRO A 155 1.65 -26.00 -5.71
C PRO A 155 0.65 -25.65 -4.58
N GLU A 156 0.78 -26.36 -3.47
CA GLU A 156 -0.04 -26.16 -2.26
C GLU A 156 0.25 -24.80 -1.58
N VAL A 157 1.41 -24.24 -1.84
CA VAL A 157 1.88 -22.96 -1.26
C VAL A 157 1.40 -21.75 -2.08
N GLY A 158 0.86 -21.96 -3.29
CA GLY A 158 0.41 -20.88 -4.17
C GLY A 158 -0.63 -19.93 -3.57
N THR A 159 -1.24 -20.30 -2.45
CA THR A 159 -2.16 -19.45 -1.66
C THR A 159 -1.48 -18.65 -0.56
N CYS A 160 -0.19 -18.90 -0.28
CA CYS A 160 0.56 -18.21 0.78
C CYS A 160 1.06 -16.82 0.36
N VAL A 161 1.00 -16.49 -0.91
CA VAL A 161 1.67 -15.32 -1.52
C VAL A 161 0.67 -14.42 -2.27
N SER A 162 -0.63 -14.60 -2.03
CA SER A 162 -1.67 -13.80 -2.70
C SER A 162 -2.21 -12.69 -1.80
#